data_ddbd2b440690b3c897900f53a1481e8b
#
_entry.id   ddbd2b440690b3c897900f53a1481e8b
#
_cell.length_a   1.000
_cell.length_b   1.000
_cell.length_c   1.000
_cell.angle_alpha   90.00
_cell.angle_beta   90.00
_cell.angle_gamma   90.00
#
_symmetry.space_group_name_H-M   'P 1'
#
loop_
_entity.id
_entity.type
_entity.pdbx_description
1 polymer ?
#
loop_
_entity_poly.entity_id
_entity_poly.type
_entity_poly.pdbx_seq_one_letter_code
_entity_poly.pdbx_strand_id
1 'polypeptide(L)'
;MRVIYNGELKGIDEVPANSSGWLEGEGIFETIKSVGNKPFSLSRHIARAQNSAVALGITIPNYDQISQGVSDLFAAVPHGLGMLRISFDNQGNWLAVHMPYAEQEKSCDVRTHPDAVTGDVHKRFPYTNRLEILEQARLAGFDDAVVVNSQGNICEGSVTNLI
;
A
#
# COMPACT_ATOMS: atom_id res chain seq x y z
N MET A 1 4.76 11.43 -13.12
CA MET A 1 5.38 10.70 -11.99
C MET A 1 6.28 9.60 -12.55
N ARG A 2 7.49 9.43 -11.98
CA ARG A 2 8.39 8.30 -12.35
C ARG A 2 8.11 7.12 -11.42
N VAL A 3 8.17 5.91 -11.96
CA VAL A 3 7.85 4.64 -11.29
C VAL A 3 8.82 3.54 -11.73
N ILE A 4 8.92 2.46 -10.96
CA ILE A 4 9.50 1.20 -11.45
C ILE A 4 8.34 0.30 -11.87
N TYR A 5 8.39 -0.18 -13.10
CA TYR A 5 7.48 -1.19 -13.63
C TYR A 5 8.28 -2.37 -14.18
N ASN A 6 8.06 -3.54 -13.61
CA ASN A 6 8.78 -4.79 -13.98
C ASN A 6 10.32 -4.63 -13.98
N GLY A 7 10.85 -3.84 -13.03
CA GLY A 7 12.28 -3.58 -12.89
C GLY A 7 12.83 -2.42 -13.70
N GLU A 8 12.02 -1.78 -14.53
CA GLU A 8 12.44 -0.65 -15.39
C GLU A 8 11.87 0.68 -14.88
N LEU A 9 12.68 1.74 -14.93
CA LEU A 9 12.26 3.10 -14.58
C LEU A 9 11.48 3.73 -15.74
N LYS A 10 10.18 3.99 -15.54
CA LYS A 10 9.24 4.51 -16.56
C LYS A 10 8.47 5.74 -16.09
N GLY A 11 7.77 6.41 -17.00
CA GLY A 11 6.70 7.34 -16.70
C GLY A 11 5.43 6.59 -16.30
N ILE A 12 4.60 7.16 -15.43
CA ILE A 12 3.32 6.52 -15.03
C ILE A 12 2.35 6.36 -16.20
N ASP A 13 2.44 7.22 -17.18
CA ASP A 13 1.68 7.22 -18.44
C ASP A 13 2.12 6.15 -19.45
N GLU A 14 3.25 5.49 -19.18
CA GLU A 14 3.80 4.41 -20.01
C GLU A 14 3.47 3.00 -19.47
N VAL A 15 2.72 2.91 -18.38
CA VAL A 15 2.44 1.64 -17.66
C VAL A 15 0.95 1.48 -17.36
N PRO A 16 0.44 0.24 -17.20
CA PRO A 16 -0.97 -0.01 -16.89
C PRO A 16 -1.28 0.33 -15.42
N ALA A 17 -1.28 1.62 -15.11
CA ALA A 17 -1.54 2.13 -13.78
C ALA A 17 -2.27 3.48 -13.82
N ASN A 18 -3.06 3.77 -12.80
CA ASN A 18 -3.71 5.07 -12.69
C ASN A 18 -2.72 6.17 -12.22
N SER A 19 -3.14 7.43 -12.31
CA SER A 19 -2.32 8.60 -11.93
C SER A 19 -1.89 8.63 -10.46
N SER A 20 -2.59 7.88 -9.59
CA SER A 20 -2.23 7.71 -8.18
C SER A 20 -1.23 6.56 -7.93
N GLY A 21 -0.74 5.92 -8.99
CA GLY A 21 0.24 4.85 -8.93
C GLY A 21 -0.32 3.51 -8.41
N TRP A 22 -1.53 3.17 -8.75
CA TRP A 22 -2.08 1.84 -8.57
C TRP A 22 -2.07 1.09 -9.89
N LEU A 23 -1.56 -0.16 -9.89
CA LEU A 23 -1.73 -1.07 -11.01
C LEU A 23 -3.22 -1.26 -11.31
N GLU A 24 -3.54 -1.44 -12.58
CA GLU A 24 -4.86 -1.88 -13.01
C GLU A 24 -5.08 -3.36 -12.65
N GLY A 25 -6.35 -3.74 -12.46
CA GLY A 25 -6.71 -5.13 -12.14
C GLY A 25 -6.69 -5.42 -10.64
N GLU A 26 -6.29 -6.63 -10.29
CA GLU A 26 -6.32 -7.18 -8.93
C GLU A 26 -4.96 -7.74 -8.53
N GLY A 27 -4.68 -7.69 -7.23
CA GLY A 27 -3.42 -8.25 -6.71
C GLY A 27 -3.19 -7.91 -5.25
N ILE A 28 -1.93 -7.88 -4.87
CA ILE A 28 -1.48 -7.55 -3.51
C ILE A 28 -0.57 -6.34 -3.50
N PHE A 29 -0.48 -5.67 -2.37
CA PHE A 29 0.39 -4.50 -2.25
C PHE A 29 1.00 -4.37 -0.86
N GLU A 30 2.08 -3.61 -0.79
CA GLU A 30 2.73 -3.15 0.43
C GLU A 30 2.84 -1.63 0.44
N THR A 31 2.71 -1.03 1.61
CA THR A 31 2.94 0.39 1.84
C THR A 31 3.98 0.54 2.93
N ILE A 32 5.06 1.24 2.63
CA ILE A 32 6.30 1.26 3.41
C ILE A 32 6.72 2.72 3.61
N LYS A 33 6.89 3.14 4.85
CA LYS A 33 7.50 4.44 5.16
C LYS A 33 8.97 4.43 4.73
N SER A 34 9.44 5.55 4.18
CA SER A 34 10.85 5.78 3.89
C SER A 34 11.35 7.05 4.57
N VAL A 35 12.58 7.03 5.04
CA VAL A 35 13.26 8.18 5.66
C VAL A 35 14.64 8.30 5.05
N GLY A 36 14.97 9.47 4.50
CA GLY A 36 16.26 9.71 3.85
C GLY A 36 16.53 8.71 2.71
N ASN A 37 15.52 8.40 1.90
CA ASN A 37 15.59 7.40 0.82
C ASN A 37 15.93 5.97 1.29
N LYS A 38 15.58 5.62 2.52
CA LYS A 38 15.72 4.26 3.05
C LYS A 38 14.34 3.72 3.43
N PRO A 39 13.88 2.60 2.85
CA PRO A 39 12.60 2.00 3.19
C PRO A 39 12.68 1.35 4.56
N PHE A 40 11.68 1.58 5.40
CA PHE A 40 11.62 0.97 6.73
C PHE A 40 11.23 -0.51 6.63
N SER A 41 12.14 -1.39 7.09
CA SER A 41 11.89 -2.86 7.14
C SER A 41 11.46 -3.49 5.80
N LEU A 42 12.07 -3.08 4.67
CA LEU A 42 11.73 -3.58 3.33
C LEU A 42 11.66 -5.12 3.29
N SER A 43 12.64 -5.82 3.88
CA SER A 43 12.70 -7.27 3.89
C SER A 43 11.47 -7.93 4.53
N ARG A 44 10.94 -7.36 5.62
CA ARG A 44 9.73 -7.87 6.29
C ARG A 44 8.48 -7.66 5.44
N HIS A 45 8.38 -6.51 4.77
CA HIS A 45 7.27 -6.21 3.85
C HIS A 45 7.29 -7.17 2.65
N ILE A 46 8.45 -7.39 2.04
CA ILE A 46 8.56 -8.31 0.90
C ILE A 46 8.30 -9.77 1.33
N ALA A 47 8.77 -10.19 2.50
CA ALA A 47 8.44 -11.52 3.03
C ALA A 47 6.92 -11.70 3.24
N ARG A 48 6.21 -10.67 3.72
CA ARG A 48 4.74 -10.72 3.83
C ARG A 48 4.07 -10.78 2.46
N ALA A 49 4.53 -9.99 1.48
CA ALA A 49 4.05 -10.06 0.12
C ALA A 49 4.28 -11.45 -0.51
N GLN A 50 5.45 -12.06 -0.29
CA GLN A 50 5.76 -13.42 -0.75
C GLN A 50 4.82 -14.46 -0.15
N ASN A 51 4.54 -14.40 1.14
CA ASN A 51 3.59 -15.30 1.80
C ASN A 51 2.17 -15.14 1.22
N SER A 52 1.74 -13.89 0.99
CA SER A 52 0.45 -13.60 0.36
C SER A 52 0.40 -14.08 -1.09
N ALA A 53 1.48 -13.87 -1.85
CA ALA A 53 1.59 -14.30 -3.23
C ALA A 53 1.48 -15.83 -3.37
N VAL A 54 2.18 -16.57 -2.52
CA VAL A 54 2.07 -18.04 -2.47
C VAL A 54 0.64 -18.49 -2.17
N ALA A 55 0.00 -17.89 -1.17
CA ALA A 55 -1.37 -18.25 -0.78
C ALA A 55 -2.41 -17.95 -1.87
N LEU A 56 -2.17 -16.92 -2.69
CA LEU A 56 -3.09 -16.46 -3.74
C LEU A 56 -2.70 -16.90 -5.15
N GLY A 57 -1.59 -17.64 -5.32
CA GLY A 57 -1.11 -18.08 -6.63
C GLY A 57 -0.56 -16.96 -7.50
N ILE A 58 -0.10 -15.87 -6.90
CA ILE A 58 0.49 -14.71 -7.60
C ILE A 58 1.99 -14.91 -7.74
N THR A 59 2.54 -14.67 -8.93
CA THR A 59 3.98 -14.67 -9.16
C THR A 59 4.55 -13.29 -8.85
N ILE A 60 5.59 -13.22 -8.01
CA ILE A 60 6.30 -11.97 -7.72
C ILE A 60 7.81 -12.16 -7.90
N PRO A 61 8.57 -11.08 -8.21
CA PRO A 61 10.02 -11.13 -8.31
C PRO A 61 10.68 -11.54 -6.98
N ASN A 62 11.92 -11.97 -7.06
CA ASN A 62 12.71 -12.22 -5.86
C ASN A 62 13.08 -10.90 -5.15
N TYR A 63 13.56 -11.03 -3.90
CA TYR A 63 13.91 -9.87 -3.07
C TYR A 63 14.95 -8.96 -3.74
N ASP A 64 15.98 -9.51 -4.38
CA ASP A 64 17.08 -8.72 -4.95
C ASP A 64 16.60 -7.87 -6.13
N GLN A 65 15.72 -8.42 -6.98
CA GLN A 65 15.11 -7.68 -8.08
C GLN A 65 14.25 -6.51 -7.58
N ILE A 66 13.41 -6.75 -6.56
CA ILE A 66 12.58 -5.71 -5.95
C ILE A 66 13.46 -4.66 -5.28
N SER A 67 14.46 -5.07 -4.51
CA SER A 67 15.38 -4.18 -3.79
C SER A 67 16.17 -3.28 -4.74
N GLN A 68 16.63 -3.83 -5.87
CA GLN A 68 17.31 -3.05 -6.90
C GLN A 68 16.39 -2.00 -7.50
N GLY A 69 15.17 -2.39 -7.92
CA GLY A 69 14.21 -1.45 -8.47
C GLY A 69 13.81 -0.34 -7.48
N VAL A 70 13.66 -0.67 -6.20
CA VAL A 70 13.40 0.32 -5.14
C VAL A 70 14.59 1.29 -5.00
N SER A 71 15.82 0.79 -5.07
CA SER A 71 17.03 1.64 -5.05
C SER A 71 17.06 2.61 -6.22
N ASP A 72 16.78 2.12 -7.43
CA ASP A 72 16.74 2.93 -8.64
C ASP A 72 15.63 3.98 -8.59
N LEU A 73 14.46 3.60 -8.05
CA LEU A 73 13.35 4.52 -7.82
C LEU A 73 13.73 5.64 -6.85
N PHE A 74 14.36 5.32 -5.73
CA PHE A 74 14.77 6.30 -4.74
C PHE A 74 15.85 7.26 -5.25
N ALA A 75 16.74 6.79 -6.12
CA ALA A 75 17.71 7.63 -6.81
C ALA A 75 17.03 8.61 -7.80
N ALA A 76 15.98 8.17 -8.48
CA ALA A 76 15.24 8.97 -9.47
C ALA A 76 14.21 9.91 -8.86
N VAL A 77 13.61 9.53 -7.72
CA VAL A 77 12.50 10.25 -7.04
C VAL A 77 12.79 10.31 -5.54
N PRO A 78 13.77 11.10 -5.09
CA PRO A 78 14.14 11.17 -3.69
C PRO A 78 13.12 11.96 -2.85
N HIS A 79 12.84 11.47 -1.64
CA HIS A 79 12.06 12.18 -0.62
C HIS A 79 12.74 12.05 0.75
N GLY A 80 12.84 13.15 1.49
CA GLY A 80 13.35 13.13 2.88
C GLY A 80 12.46 12.27 3.80
N LEU A 81 11.16 12.41 3.66
CA LEU A 81 10.14 11.55 4.25
C LEU A 81 9.19 11.12 3.12
N GLY A 82 9.05 9.82 2.92
CA GLY A 82 8.30 9.29 1.81
C GLY A 82 7.46 8.07 2.15
N MET A 83 6.58 7.73 1.23
CA MET A 83 5.78 6.51 1.20
C MET A 83 6.13 5.75 -0.08
N LEU A 84 6.69 4.56 0.09
CA LEU A 84 6.90 3.59 -0.98
C LEU A 84 5.70 2.66 -1.02
N ARG A 85 5.03 2.54 -2.16
CA ARG A 85 4.05 1.50 -2.42
C ARG A 85 4.58 0.56 -3.49
N ILE A 86 4.47 -0.75 -3.23
CA ILE A 86 4.82 -1.81 -4.18
C ILE A 86 3.56 -2.64 -4.38
N SER A 87 3.12 -2.77 -5.63
CA SER A 87 1.96 -3.56 -6.03
C SER A 87 2.39 -4.70 -6.94
N PHE A 88 1.74 -5.86 -6.81
CA PHE A 88 1.95 -7.04 -7.63
C PHE A 88 0.59 -7.53 -8.11
N ASP A 89 0.38 -7.61 -9.43
CA ASP A 89 -0.87 -8.09 -9.98
C ASP A 89 -0.88 -9.63 -10.15
N ASN A 90 -2.05 -10.16 -10.49
CA ASN A 90 -2.24 -11.59 -10.73
C ASN A 90 -1.69 -12.07 -12.10
N GLN A 91 -1.11 -11.17 -12.91
CA GLN A 91 -0.46 -11.47 -14.19
C GLN A 91 1.06 -11.54 -14.06
N GLY A 92 1.62 -11.29 -12.87
CA GLY A 92 3.06 -11.29 -12.60
C GLY A 92 3.74 -9.94 -12.85
N ASN A 93 2.97 -8.86 -13.08
CA ASN A 93 3.55 -7.53 -13.15
C ASN A 93 3.70 -6.93 -11.76
N TRP A 94 4.65 -6.02 -11.63
CA TRP A 94 4.83 -5.25 -10.40
C TRP A 94 5.15 -3.79 -10.68
N LEU A 95 4.68 -2.95 -9.76
CA LEU A 95 4.86 -1.51 -9.81
C LEU A 95 5.36 -1.01 -8.46
N ALA A 96 6.40 -0.18 -8.45
CA ALA A 96 6.80 0.58 -7.27
C ALA A 96 6.68 2.07 -7.54
N VAL A 97 6.04 2.78 -6.59
CA VAL A 97 5.93 4.24 -6.60
C VAL A 97 6.47 4.81 -5.30
N HIS A 98 7.18 5.94 -5.39
CA HIS A 98 7.66 6.68 -4.22
C HIS A 98 7.04 8.06 -4.23
N MET A 99 6.33 8.39 -3.16
CA MET A 99 5.56 9.61 -3.00
C MET A 99 6.00 10.35 -1.74
N PRO A 100 5.87 11.68 -1.68
CA PRO A 100 6.07 12.41 -0.44
C PRO A 100 5.05 11.94 0.62
N TYR A 101 5.48 11.91 1.87
CA TYR A 101 4.64 11.57 3.01
C TYR A 101 4.77 12.68 4.07
N ALA A 102 3.65 13.08 4.64
CA ALA A 102 3.61 13.94 5.82
C ALA A 102 3.08 13.15 7.01
N GLU A 103 3.79 13.19 8.13
CA GLU A 103 3.29 12.61 9.38
C GLU A 103 2.11 13.44 9.89
N GLN A 104 1.16 12.77 10.49
CA GLN A 104 0.07 13.43 11.18
C GLN A 104 0.59 13.93 12.54
N GLU A 105 0.64 15.24 12.73
CA GLU A 105 1.14 15.87 13.94
C GLU A 105 0.08 15.96 15.05
N LYS A 106 -1.18 15.78 14.70
CA LYS A 106 -2.32 15.87 15.63
C LYS A 106 -2.94 14.50 15.88
N SER A 107 -3.60 14.36 17.02
CA SER A 107 -4.48 13.21 17.27
C SER A 107 -5.57 13.12 16.21
N CYS A 108 -5.91 11.90 15.82
CA CYS A 108 -7.00 11.64 14.88
C CYS A 108 -8.31 11.46 15.64
N ASP A 109 -9.37 12.10 15.15
CA ASP A 109 -10.72 11.79 15.56
C ASP A 109 -11.23 10.63 14.71
N VAL A 110 -11.53 9.50 15.36
CA VAL A 110 -11.97 8.28 14.68
C VAL A 110 -13.37 7.88 15.13
N ARG A 111 -14.11 7.25 14.22
CA ARG A 111 -15.40 6.63 14.53
C ARG A 111 -15.35 5.12 14.29
N THR A 112 -16.20 4.37 14.97
CA THR A 112 -16.40 2.95 14.60
C THR A 112 -17.25 2.88 13.33
N HIS A 113 -16.80 2.09 12.35
CA HIS A 113 -17.60 1.78 11.17
C HIS A 113 -18.84 0.96 11.60
N PRO A 114 -20.07 1.29 11.13
CA PRO A 114 -21.29 0.66 11.63
C PRO A 114 -21.39 -0.82 11.29
N ASP A 115 -20.84 -1.23 10.15
CA ASP A 115 -20.94 -2.60 9.67
C ASP A 115 -19.69 -3.40 10.02
N ALA A 116 -19.88 -4.69 10.34
CA ALA A 116 -18.76 -5.59 10.52
C ALA A 116 -18.02 -5.81 9.20
N VAL A 117 -16.69 -5.66 9.24
CA VAL A 117 -15.83 -5.84 8.07
C VAL A 117 -15.08 -7.16 8.19
N THR A 118 -15.20 -8.01 7.17
CA THR A 118 -14.39 -9.22 7.11
C THR A 118 -12.92 -8.82 6.93
N GLY A 119 -12.08 -9.18 7.89
CA GLY A 119 -10.64 -8.99 7.77
C GLY A 119 -10.09 -9.86 6.64
N ASP A 120 -9.28 -9.28 5.78
CA ASP A 120 -8.46 -10.03 4.84
C ASP A 120 -7.04 -10.11 5.42
N VAL A 121 -6.51 -11.33 5.55
CA VAL A 121 -5.11 -11.54 5.97
C VAL A 121 -4.11 -11.08 4.91
N HIS A 122 -4.58 -10.83 3.69
CA HIS A 122 -3.78 -10.38 2.56
C HIS A 122 -4.13 -8.94 2.20
N LYS A 123 -3.11 -8.11 2.02
CA LYS A 123 -3.28 -6.71 1.62
C LYS A 123 -3.52 -6.63 0.12
N ARG A 124 -4.79 -6.64 -0.30
CA ARG A 124 -5.22 -6.75 -1.71
C ARG A 124 -5.64 -5.41 -2.30
N PHE A 125 -5.50 -5.28 -3.62
CA PHE A 125 -6.14 -4.20 -4.38
C PHE A 125 -7.07 -4.79 -5.47
N PRO A 126 -8.09 -4.04 -5.95
CA PRO A 126 -8.39 -2.65 -5.60
C PRO A 126 -8.80 -2.52 -4.13
N TYR A 127 -8.31 -1.46 -3.48
CA TYR A 127 -8.52 -1.19 -2.05
C TYR A 127 -9.78 -0.32 -1.84
N THR A 128 -10.76 -0.44 -2.74
CA THR A 128 -11.93 0.44 -2.84
C THR A 128 -12.78 0.42 -1.57
N ASN A 129 -13.13 -0.74 -1.05
CA ASN A 129 -13.97 -0.86 0.16
C ASN A 129 -13.39 -0.09 1.35
N ARG A 130 -12.07 -0.19 1.59
CA ARG A 130 -11.40 0.53 2.67
C ARG A 130 -11.36 2.04 2.44
N LEU A 131 -11.18 2.47 1.20
CA LEU A 131 -11.21 3.87 0.84
C LEU A 131 -12.63 4.45 0.95
N GLU A 132 -13.67 3.68 0.64
CA GLU A 132 -15.07 4.07 0.86
C GLU A 132 -15.38 4.25 2.34
N ILE A 133 -14.89 3.35 3.21
CA ILE A 133 -15.03 3.48 4.67
C ILE A 133 -14.36 4.78 5.17
N LEU A 134 -13.14 5.07 4.69
CA LEU A 134 -12.44 6.31 4.99
C LEU A 134 -13.22 7.54 4.56
N GLU A 135 -13.74 7.53 3.33
CA GLU A 135 -14.51 8.65 2.79
C GLU A 135 -15.80 8.88 3.59
N GLN A 136 -16.52 7.83 3.95
CA GLN A 136 -17.71 7.92 4.82
C GLN A 136 -17.37 8.50 6.21
N ALA A 137 -16.21 8.15 6.77
CA ALA A 137 -15.76 8.73 8.03
C ALA A 137 -15.50 10.24 7.88
N ARG A 138 -14.82 10.65 6.82
CA ARG A 138 -14.48 12.04 6.51
C ARG A 138 -15.74 12.90 6.26
N LEU A 139 -16.70 12.38 5.51
CA LEU A 139 -17.99 13.03 5.29
C LEU A 139 -18.77 13.24 6.60
N ALA A 140 -18.55 12.38 7.60
CA ALA A 140 -19.14 12.51 8.93
C ALA A 140 -18.29 13.37 9.90
N GLY A 141 -17.20 13.99 9.43
CA GLY A 141 -16.35 14.89 10.20
C GLY A 141 -15.25 14.19 11.03
N PHE A 142 -14.92 12.95 10.72
CA PHE A 142 -13.85 12.19 11.36
C PHE A 142 -12.64 12.03 10.43
N ASP A 143 -11.47 11.80 11.00
CA ASP A 143 -10.24 11.60 10.22
C ASP A 143 -10.11 10.19 9.63
N ASP A 144 -10.62 9.18 10.36
CA ASP A 144 -10.59 7.77 9.94
C ASP A 144 -11.74 6.99 10.61
N ALA A 145 -11.91 5.72 10.24
CA ALA A 145 -12.81 4.79 10.90
C ALA A 145 -12.06 3.58 11.45
N VAL A 146 -12.44 3.17 12.65
CA VAL A 146 -12.06 1.88 13.22
C VAL A 146 -13.01 0.82 12.69
N VAL A 147 -12.49 -0.26 12.12
CA VAL A 147 -13.28 -1.39 11.64
C VAL A 147 -13.28 -2.51 12.66
N VAL A 148 -14.44 -3.13 12.80
CA VAL A 148 -14.68 -4.26 13.71
C VAL A 148 -15.09 -5.51 12.92
N ASN A 149 -14.79 -6.68 13.46
CA ASN A 149 -15.25 -7.94 12.88
C ASN A 149 -16.68 -8.29 13.34
N SER A 150 -17.22 -9.41 12.85
CA SER A 150 -18.56 -9.90 13.20
C SER A 150 -18.74 -10.25 14.70
N GLN A 151 -17.65 -10.35 15.47
CA GLN A 151 -17.65 -10.57 16.91
C GLN A 151 -17.55 -9.27 17.71
N GLY A 152 -17.47 -8.10 17.04
CA GLY A 152 -17.28 -6.79 17.65
C GLY A 152 -15.86 -6.49 18.08
N ASN A 153 -14.87 -7.31 17.71
CA ASN A 153 -13.46 -7.03 17.99
C ASN A 153 -12.92 -5.99 17.03
N ILE A 154 -12.15 -5.04 17.56
CA ILE A 154 -11.41 -4.06 16.78
C ILE A 154 -10.34 -4.77 15.96
N CYS A 155 -10.26 -4.48 14.67
CA CYS A 155 -9.29 -5.06 13.75
C CYS A 155 -8.18 -4.07 13.41
N GLU A 156 -8.53 -2.94 12.82
CA GLU A 156 -7.60 -1.92 12.33
C GLU A 156 -8.36 -0.61 12.02
N GLY A 157 -7.66 0.45 11.61
CA GLY A 157 -8.29 1.59 10.96
C GLY A 157 -8.66 1.26 9.50
N SER A 158 -9.40 2.15 8.82
CA SER A 158 -9.75 1.92 7.41
C SER A 158 -8.49 1.82 6.52
N VAL A 159 -7.49 2.68 6.79
CA VAL A 159 -6.21 2.71 6.08
C VAL A 159 -5.00 2.77 7.02
N THR A 160 -5.22 2.66 8.33
CA THR A 160 -4.21 2.82 9.39
C THR A 160 -4.12 1.58 10.28
N ASN A 161 -3.00 1.41 10.95
CA ASN A 161 -2.85 0.43 12.02
C ASN A 161 -3.18 1.08 13.37
N LEU A 162 -3.72 0.29 14.29
CA LEU A 162 -3.89 0.66 15.70
C LEU A 162 -2.74 0.05 16.51
N ILE A 163 -2.13 0.83 17.36
CA ILE A 163 -1.03 0.44 18.24
C ILE A 163 -1.39 0.74 19.70
#